data_311d5a6f693e955c3055569011be8075
#
_entry.id   311d5a6f693e955c3055569011be8075
#
_cell.length_a   1.000
_cell.length_b   1.000
_cell.length_c   1.000
_cell.angle_alpha   90.00
_cell.angle_beta   90.00
_cell.angle_gamma   90.00
#
_symmetry.space_group_name_H-M   'P 1'
#
loop_
_entity.id
_entity.type
_entity.pdbx_description
1 polymer ?
#
loop_
_entity_poly.entity_id
_entity_poly.type
_entity_poly.pdbx_seq_one_letter_code
_entity_poly.pdbx_strand_id
1 'polypeptide(L)'
;MIASLSRQRILSIDAFRGLTILVMVFVNQLAGVSGVPQWARHMKADADAMSFVDVVFPAFLFIVGMSIPFALNQRQARGDDGAALQRHVLGRSLGLIVLGLFMVNAEDGFNPAAMPFDIGWWSLGLYVCTYLIWGVYGGAAPGGRNTWRAVGALGLLVLGCAYRGGPDGKAWMTHQWWGILGLIGWSYLISASAYLAGRARIAVLLGATAACVAFYALCHAFPATAYPNWADLTDCGGLVCETSLTLLGVVTSLVFFARPDDRVPVHRFGQAALLIVACIVAGALLRPAYTISKIYASPTWCLYSAAICIALFAALYALVDLRGHARWTRWLAPVAAQPLVAYLIPFVVVGIEDALHVGFPDAFNHGAAGVAFSVAFALFVLVATALVIRKVRLQL
;
A
#
# COMPACT_ATOMS: atom_id res chain seq x y z
N MET A 1 -25.05 8.13 12.44
CA MET A 1 -24.01 9.18 12.42
C MET A 1 -22.69 8.48 12.55
N ILE A 2 -21.81 8.55 11.55
CA ILE A 2 -20.46 8.00 11.62
C ILE A 2 -19.68 8.90 12.59
N ALA A 3 -18.78 8.33 13.41
CA ALA A 3 -18.08 9.05 14.47
C ALA A 3 -17.47 10.37 13.97
N SER A 4 -17.69 11.48 14.68
CA SER A 4 -17.09 12.78 14.35
C SER A 4 -15.61 12.74 14.71
N LEU A 5 -14.77 12.46 13.73
CA LEU A 5 -13.32 12.56 13.89
C LEU A 5 -12.88 14.03 13.82
N SER A 6 -11.83 14.38 14.56
CA SER A 6 -11.25 15.73 14.56
C SER A 6 -10.97 16.22 13.12
N ARG A 7 -11.33 17.46 12.82
CA ARG A 7 -10.97 18.15 11.56
C ARG A 7 -9.51 18.58 11.50
N GLN A 8 -8.78 18.47 12.59
CA GLN A 8 -7.36 18.85 12.64
C GLN A 8 -6.49 17.81 11.94
N ARG A 9 -5.49 18.29 11.26
CA ARG A 9 -4.46 17.46 10.64
C ARG A 9 -3.66 16.76 11.74
N ILE A 10 -3.64 15.43 11.74
CA ILE A 10 -2.94 14.60 12.73
C ILE A 10 -1.54 14.33 12.22
N LEU A 11 -0.57 14.95 12.89
CA LEU A 11 0.82 14.91 12.44
C LEU A 11 1.45 13.54 12.59
N SER A 12 1.06 12.75 13.59
CA SER A 12 1.55 11.36 13.75
C SER A 12 1.14 10.46 12.60
N ILE A 13 -0.08 10.61 12.05
CA ILE A 13 -0.52 9.86 10.86
C ILE A 13 0.32 10.24 9.64
N ASP A 14 0.56 11.54 9.44
CA ASP A 14 1.39 12.02 8.34
C ASP A 14 2.84 11.56 8.50
N ALA A 15 3.39 11.61 9.72
CA ALA A 15 4.72 11.13 10.03
C ALA A 15 4.86 9.63 9.76
N PHE A 16 3.90 8.82 10.23
CA PHE A 16 3.92 7.38 10.00
C PHE A 16 3.86 7.07 8.51
N ARG A 17 2.95 7.72 7.77
CA ARG A 17 2.84 7.55 6.31
C ARG A 17 4.13 7.92 5.59
N GLY A 18 4.71 9.07 5.90
CA GLY A 18 5.94 9.53 5.27
C GLY A 18 7.13 8.62 5.56
N LEU A 19 7.28 8.17 6.82
CA LEU A 19 8.30 7.19 7.21
C LEU A 19 8.13 5.87 6.48
N THR A 20 6.91 5.31 6.47
CA THR A 20 6.62 4.03 5.81
C THR A 20 7.00 4.07 4.33
N ILE A 21 6.67 5.16 3.62
CA ILE A 21 7.00 5.28 2.19
C ILE A 21 8.51 5.40 1.99
N LEU A 22 9.21 6.21 2.78
CA LEU A 22 10.67 6.34 2.63
C LEU A 22 11.40 5.05 2.95
N VAL A 23 10.97 4.35 4.01
CA VAL A 23 11.54 3.04 4.35
C VAL A 23 11.22 2.03 3.26
N MET A 24 10.03 2.08 2.63
CA MET A 24 9.67 1.22 1.51
C MET A 24 10.56 1.47 0.29
N VAL A 25 10.81 2.72 -0.08
CA VAL A 25 11.75 3.06 -1.17
C VAL A 25 13.15 2.56 -0.87
N PHE A 26 13.63 2.76 0.37
CA PHE A 26 14.93 2.26 0.82
C PHE A 26 15.01 0.72 0.71
N VAL A 27 14.02 0.02 1.23
CA VAL A 27 13.97 -1.45 1.25
C VAL A 27 13.88 -2.04 -0.16
N ASN A 28 13.08 -1.44 -1.04
CA ASN A 28 12.97 -1.89 -2.43
C ASN A 28 14.31 -1.74 -3.17
N GLN A 29 15.02 -0.63 -2.96
CA GLN A 29 16.36 -0.45 -3.53
C GLN A 29 17.36 -1.42 -2.91
N LEU A 30 17.26 -1.67 -1.60
CA LEU A 30 18.14 -2.59 -0.87
C LEU A 30 17.96 -4.05 -1.31
N ALA A 31 16.80 -4.43 -1.83
CA ALA A 31 16.50 -5.79 -2.29
C ALA A 31 17.47 -6.28 -3.37
N GLY A 32 17.98 -5.36 -4.22
CA GLY A 32 19.00 -5.63 -5.25
C GLY A 32 20.44 -5.68 -4.72
N VAL A 33 20.69 -5.36 -3.44
CA VAL A 33 22.05 -5.28 -2.90
C VAL A 33 22.48 -6.63 -2.31
N SER A 34 23.59 -7.17 -2.81
CA SER A 34 24.22 -8.38 -2.26
C SER A 34 25.14 -8.05 -1.07
N GLY A 35 25.47 -9.06 -0.24
CA GLY A 35 26.36 -8.88 0.90
C GLY A 35 25.77 -8.12 2.10
N VAL A 36 24.44 -7.88 2.13
CA VAL A 36 23.74 -7.32 3.28
C VAL A 36 23.30 -8.43 4.26
N PRO A 37 23.21 -8.14 5.57
CA PRO A 37 22.78 -9.10 6.57
C PRO A 37 21.33 -9.60 6.34
N GLN A 38 21.03 -10.82 6.79
CA GLN A 38 19.70 -11.44 6.62
C GLN A 38 18.56 -10.61 7.21
N TRP A 39 18.77 -9.93 8.32
CA TRP A 39 17.75 -9.06 8.94
C TRP A 39 17.36 -7.86 8.05
N ALA A 40 18.21 -7.49 7.08
CA ALA A 40 17.97 -6.44 6.10
C ALA A 40 17.41 -6.96 4.76
N ARG A 41 17.01 -8.22 4.70
CA ARG A 41 16.41 -8.89 3.53
C ARG A 41 15.05 -9.47 3.88
N HIS A 42 14.26 -9.76 2.87
CA HIS A 42 13.07 -10.59 3.04
C HIS A 42 13.45 -11.98 3.52
N MET A 43 12.69 -12.49 4.47
CA MET A 43 12.82 -13.88 4.89
C MET A 43 12.29 -14.82 3.79
N LYS A 44 12.87 -16.04 3.75
CA LYS A 44 12.37 -17.09 2.85
C LYS A 44 10.95 -17.50 3.26
N ALA A 45 10.19 -18.03 2.28
CA ALA A 45 8.79 -18.39 2.49
C ALA A 45 8.57 -19.33 3.68
N ASP A 46 9.48 -20.27 3.90
CA ASP A 46 9.38 -21.35 4.91
C ASP A 46 10.23 -21.10 6.16
N ALA A 47 10.78 -19.90 6.30
CA ALA A 47 11.70 -19.59 7.41
C ALA A 47 11.04 -19.48 8.79
N ASP A 48 9.70 -19.48 8.87
CA ASP A 48 8.93 -19.21 10.09
C ASP A 48 9.48 -17.98 10.86
N ALA A 49 9.81 -16.95 10.14
CA ALA A 49 10.43 -15.73 10.66
C ALA A 49 10.03 -14.50 9.83
N MET A 50 10.25 -13.33 10.40
CA MET A 50 10.10 -12.04 9.70
C MET A 50 11.25 -11.11 10.06
N SER A 51 11.70 -10.32 9.10
CA SER A 51 12.65 -9.24 9.28
C SER A 51 11.92 -7.89 9.40
N PHE A 52 12.67 -6.79 9.65
CA PHE A 52 12.05 -5.46 9.60
C PHE A 52 11.53 -5.13 8.18
N VAL A 53 12.18 -5.67 7.15
CA VAL A 53 11.80 -5.48 5.74
C VAL A 53 10.41 -6.06 5.48
N ASP A 54 10.07 -7.17 6.12
CA ASP A 54 8.77 -7.85 5.98
C ASP A 54 7.61 -7.10 6.65
N VAL A 55 7.90 -6.09 7.50
CA VAL A 55 6.89 -5.26 8.17
C VAL A 55 6.54 -4.00 7.36
N VAL A 56 7.36 -3.63 6.38
CA VAL A 56 7.21 -2.34 5.66
C VAL A 56 5.92 -2.29 4.84
N PHE A 57 5.62 -3.34 4.07
CA PHE A 57 4.38 -3.43 3.30
C PHE A 57 3.13 -3.52 4.21
N PRO A 58 3.11 -4.35 5.28
CA PRO A 58 2.07 -4.29 6.30
C PRO A 58 1.82 -2.91 6.88
N ALA A 59 2.89 -2.16 7.19
CA ALA A 59 2.77 -0.80 7.69
C ALA A 59 2.09 0.13 6.67
N PHE A 60 2.32 -0.09 5.37
CA PHE A 60 1.63 0.66 4.33
C PHE A 60 0.13 0.34 4.28
N LEU A 61 -0.27 -0.92 4.31
CA LEU A 61 -1.68 -1.34 4.38
C LEU A 61 -2.35 -0.80 5.63
N PHE A 62 -1.66 -0.88 6.77
CA PHE A 62 -2.15 -0.39 8.04
C PHE A 62 -2.42 1.13 8.01
N ILE A 63 -1.50 1.95 7.46
CA ILE A 63 -1.70 3.41 7.38
C ILE A 63 -2.76 3.81 6.35
N VAL A 64 -2.95 3.03 5.30
CA VAL A 64 -4.10 3.17 4.39
C VAL A 64 -5.40 3.00 5.17
N GLY A 65 -5.49 1.95 5.99
CA GLY A 65 -6.62 1.70 6.88
C GLY A 65 -6.87 2.85 7.85
N MET A 66 -5.82 3.34 8.52
CA MET A 66 -5.94 4.49 9.42
C MET A 66 -6.50 5.74 8.74
N SER A 67 -6.28 5.88 7.44
CA SER A 67 -6.72 7.05 6.67
C SER A 67 -8.20 6.99 6.24
N ILE A 68 -8.80 5.78 6.17
CA ILE A 68 -10.17 5.54 5.71
C ILE A 68 -11.21 6.36 6.50
N PRO A 69 -11.25 6.33 7.86
CA PRO A 69 -12.25 7.06 8.62
C PRO A 69 -12.20 8.56 8.36
N PHE A 70 -11.01 9.14 8.25
CA PHE A 70 -10.86 10.58 8.00
C PHE A 70 -11.35 10.97 6.61
N ALA A 71 -10.95 10.21 5.59
CA ALA A 71 -11.33 10.49 4.21
C ALA A 71 -12.85 10.41 4.01
N LEU A 72 -13.48 9.32 4.50
CA LEU A 72 -14.91 9.11 4.31
C LEU A 72 -15.76 10.06 5.16
N ASN A 73 -15.37 10.33 6.42
CA ASN A 73 -16.09 11.27 7.26
C ASN A 73 -16.00 12.72 6.74
N GLN A 74 -14.84 13.10 6.16
CA GLN A 74 -14.71 14.40 5.55
C GLN A 74 -15.65 14.58 4.34
N ARG A 75 -15.80 13.54 3.52
CA ARG A 75 -16.73 13.56 2.38
C ARG A 75 -18.18 13.59 2.85
N GLN A 76 -18.53 12.78 3.83
CA GLN A 76 -19.87 12.80 4.43
C GLN A 76 -20.20 14.17 5.02
N ALA A 77 -19.25 14.83 5.68
CA ALA A 77 -19.43 16.19 6.21
C ALA A 77 -19.59 17.26 5.12
N ARG A 78 -19.21 16.96 3.87
CA ARG A 78 -19.46 17.81 2.68
C ARG A 78 -20.81 17.52 1.99
N GLY A 79 -21.58 16.54 2.50
CA GLY A 79 -22.91 16.20 1.99
C GLY A 79 -22.96 14.94 1.12
N ASP A 80 -21.85 14.19 0.94
CA ASP A 80 -21.91 12.92 0.21
C ASP A 80 -22.78 11.92 0.97
N ASP A 81 -23.74 11.32 0.27
CA ASP A 81 -24.57 10.23 0.78
C ASP A 81 -23.83 8.88 0.73
N GLY A 82 -24.45 7.82 1.26
CA GLY A 82 -23.85 6.48 1.29
C GLY A 82 -23.50 5.95 -0.11
N ALA A 83 -24.33 6.24 -1.11
CA ALA A 83 -24.10 5.81 -2.49
C ALA A 83 -22.92 6.57 -3.14
N ALA A 84 -22.81 7.88 -2.87
CA ALA A 84 -21.71 8.70 -3.34
C ALA A 84 -20.39 8.25 -2.69
N LEU A 85 -20.40 7.94 -1.38
CA LEU A 85 -19.24 7.39 -0.67
C LEU A 85 -18.81 6.05 -1.26
N GLN A 86 -19.75 5.14 -1.49
CA GLN A 86 -19.42 3.83 -2.07
C GLN A 86 -18.90 3.94 -3.51
N ARG A 87 -19.47 4.81 -4.34
CA ARG A 87 -18.95 5.10 -5.69
C ARG A 87 -17.52 5.64 -5.64
N HIS A 88 -17.22 6.51 -4.68
CA HIS A 88 -15.85 6.99 -4.48
C HIS A 88 -14.89 5.86 -4.08
N VAL A 89 -15.30 4.98 -3.15
CA VAL A 89 -14.52 3.81 -2.75
C VAL A 89 -14.25 2.91 -3.96
N LEU A 90 -15.27 2.57 -4.74
CA LEU A 90 -15.15 1.75 -5.95
C LEU A 90 -14.20 2.39 -6.98
N GLY A 91 -14.39 3.68 -7.27
CA GLY A 91 -13.55 4.38 -8.26
C GLY A 91 -12.08 4.43 -7.86
N ARG A 92 -11.80 4.70 -6.58
CA ARG A 92 -10.43 4.69 -6.04
C ARG A 92 -9.81 3.29 -6.06
N SER A 93 -10.55 2.29 -5.63
CA SER A 93 -10.10 0.90 -5.64
C SER A 93 -9.79 0.42 -7.06
N LEU A 94 -10.70 0.67 -8.00
CA LEU A 94 -10.52 0.29 -9.40
C LEU A 94 -9.26 0.95 -9.98
N GLY A 95 -9.04 2.23 -9.70
CA GLY A 95 -7.83 2.92 -10.16
C GLY A 95 -6.55 2.29 -9.63
N LEU A 96 -6.51 1.92 -8.34
CA LEU A 96 -5.35 1.24 -7.74
C LEU A 96 -5.17 -0.18 -8.29
N ILE A 97 -6.25 -0.94 -8.46
CA ILE A 97 -6.22 -2.30 -9.01
C ILE A 97 -5.71 -2.29 -10.45
N VAL A 98 -6.23 -1.40 -11.29
CA VAL A 98 -5.79 -1.28 -12.68
C VAL A 98 -4.30 -0.88 -12.74
N LEU A 99 -3.91 0.12 -11.97
CA LEU A 99 -2.50 0.55 -11.94
C LEU A 99 -1.59 -0.57 -11.43
N GLY A 100 -1.99 -1.30 -10.39
CA GLY A 100 -1.24 -2.45 -9.87
C GLY A 100 -1.11 -3.57 -10.91
N LEU A 101 -2.20 -3.90 -11.61
CA LEU A 101 -2.20 -4.89 -12.69
C LEU A 101 -1.19 -4.54 -13.79
N PHE A 102 -1.17 -3.29 -14.24
CA PHE A 102 -0.21 -2.86 -15.26
C PHE A 102 1.21 -2.90 -14.72
N MET A 103 1.44 -2.41 -13.51
CA MET A 103 2.80 -2.37 -12.92
C MET A 103 3.38 -3.76 -12.70
N VAL A 104 2.63 -4.72 -12.17
CA VAL A 104 3.14 -6.07 -11.94
C VAL A 104 3.51 -6.78 -13.25
N ASN A 105 2.78 -6.52 -14.34
CA ASN A 105 3.11 -7.05 -15.66
C ASN A 105 4.28 -6.29 -16.34
N ALA A 106 4.61 -5.09 -15.89
CA ALA A 106 5.83 -4.39 -16.29
C ALA A 106 7.08 -4.95 -15.61
N GLU A 107 6.92 -5.46 -14.38
CA GLU A 107 8.03 -6.02 -13.59
C GLU A 107 8.38 -7.44 -14.03
N ASP A 108 7.36 -8.26 -14.34
CA ASP A 108 7.55 -9.66 -14.69
C ASP A 108 6.46 -10.18 -15.65
N GLY A 109 6.75 -11.30 -16.32
CA GLY A 109 5.81 -12.02 -17.19
C GLY A 109 5.74 -11.52 -18.62
N PHE A 110 6.33 -10.38 -18.99
CA PHE A 110 6.40 -9.91 -20.37
C PHE A 110 7.42 -10.70 -21.20
N ASN A 111 7.22 -10.76 -22.52
CA ASN A 111 8.13 -11.39 -23.45
C ASN A 111 8.86 -10.30 -24.28
N PRO A 112 10.15 -10.03 -24.00
CA PRO A 112 10.87 -8.93 -24.69
C PRO A 112 10.92 -9.07 -26.21
N ALA A 113 10.98 -10.31 -26.73
CA ALA A 113 11.04 -10.56 -28.17
C ALA A 113 9.70 -10.40 -28.89
N ALA A 114 8.57 -10.54 -28.15
CA ALA A 114 7.23 -10.44 -28.70
C ALA A 114 6.60 -9.07 -28.48
N MET A 115 7.12 -8.26 -27.54
CA MET A 115 6.64 -6.90 -27.31
C MET A 115 6.88 -6.03 -28.54
N PRO A 116 5.93 -5.18 -28.96
CA PRO A 116 6.07 -4.31 -30.14
C PRO A 116 7.09 -3.18 -29.93
N PHE A 117 7.44 -2.88 -28.69
CA PHE A 117 8.46 -1.92 -28.26
C PHE A 117 8.94 -2.27 -26.86
N ASP A 118 10.07 -1.71 -26.48
CA ASP A 118 10.75 -1.99 -25.22
C ASP A 118 9.85 -1.76 -24.00
N ILE A 119 9.99 -2.61 -22.97
CA ILE A 119 9.19 -2.55 -21.74
C ILE A 119 9.41 -1.25 -20.95
N GLY A 120 10.57 -0.63 -21.05
CA GLY A 120 10.85 0.67 -20.44
C GLY A 120 9.96 1.76 -21.04
N TRP A 121 9.82 1.82 -22.36
CA TRP A 121 8.90 2.77 -23.01
C TRP A 121 7.43 2.47 -22.71
N TRP A 122 7.08 1.18 -22.62
CA TRP A 122 5.74 0.76 -22.21
C TRP A 122 5.40 1.23 -20.80
N SER A 123 6.34 1.06 -19.86
CA SER A 123 6.21 1.48 -18.46
C SER A 123 6.13 3.02 -18.34
N LEU A 124 6.96 3.76 -19.06
CA LEU A 124 6.89 5.23 -19.08
C LEU A 124 5.54 5.70 -19.64
N GLY A 125 5.04 5.05 -20.70
CA GLY A 125 3.70 5.29 -21.25
C GLY A 125 2.61 5.07 -20.21
N LEU A 126 2.70 4.01 -19.39
CA LEU A 126 1.80 3.74 -18.28
C LEU A 126 1.75 4.92 -17.29
N TYR A 127 2.93 5.46 -16.88
CA TYR A 127 2.98 6.55 -15.89
C TYR A 127 2.46 7.86 -16.47
N VAL A 128 2.68 8.11 -17.78
CA VAL A 128 2.08 9.25 -18.48
C VAL A 128 0.56 9.12 -18.51
N CYS A 129 0.02 7.95 -18.89
CA CYS A 129 -1.42 7.69 -18.89
C CYS A 129 -2.02 7.82 -17.48
N THR A 130 -1.31 7.33 -16.46
CA THR A 130 -1.67 7.49 -15.05
C THR A 130 -1.84 8.97 -14.67
N TYR A 131 -0.88 9.81 -15.06
CA TYR A 131 -0.99 11.24 -14.83
C TYR A 131 -2.15 11.88 -15.60
N LEU A 132 -2.37 11.48 -16.85
CA LEU A 132 -3.50 11.98 -17.64
C LEU A 132 -4.87 11.63 -17.05
N ILE A 133 -5.00 10.49 -16.40
CA ILE A 133 -6.28 10.06 -15.81
C ILE A 133 -6.50 10.70 -14.42
N TRP A 134 -5.51 10.63 -13.55
CA TRP A 134 -5.62 10.98 -12.13
C TRP A 134 -4.89 12.27 -11.74
N GLY A 135 -4.31 12.96 -12.71
CA GLY A 135 -3.64 14.24 -12.49
C GLY A 135 -4.63 15.33 -12.04
N VAL A 136 -4.16 16.19 -11.13
CA VAL A 136 -4.88 17.39 -10.73
C VAL A 136 -4.44 18.53 -11.64
N TYR A 137 -5.27 18.88 -12.59
CA TYR A 137 -5.02 19.96 -13.54
C TYR A 137 -5.36 21.31 -12.91
N GLY A 138 -4.37 22.21 -12.85
CA GLY A 138 -4.56 23.62 -12.46
C GLY A 138 -4.98 24.46 -13.66
N GLY A 139 -6.03 25.26 -13.52
CA GLY A 139 -6.51 26.17 -14.58
C GLY A 139 -7.35 25.47 -15.67
N ALA A 140 -7.63 26.21 -16.75
CA ALA A 140 -8.33 25.68 -17.91
C ALA A 140 -7.37 24.80 -18.72
N ALA A 141 -7.37 23.49 -18.49
CA ALA A 141 -6.64 22.56 -19.33
C ALA A 141 -7.15 22.66 -20.78
N PRO A 142 -6.30 22.79 -21.78
CA PRO A 142 -6.72 22.84 -23.19
C PRO A 142 -7.60 21.61 -23.51
N GLY A 143 -8.80 21.82 -24.08
CA GLY A 143 -9.75 20.74 -24.35
C GLY A 143 -10.52 20.20 -23.15
N GLY A 144 -10.24 20.67 -21.93
CA GLY A 144 -10.92 20.27 -20.72
C GLY A 144 -10.36 18.99 -20.05
N ARG A 145 -10.59 18.88 -18.75
CA ARG A 145 -10.10 17.76 -17.92
C ARG A 145 -10.55 16.38 -18.42
N ASN A 146 -11.77 16.28 -18.91
CA ASN A 146 -12.31 14.99 -19.37
C ASN A 146 -11.63 14.50 -20.66
N THR A 147 -11.20 15.38 -21.54
CA THR A 147 -10.44 15.03 -22.74
C THR A 147 -9.11 14.37 -22.37
N TRP A 148 -8.33 14.97 -21.45
CA TRP A 148 -7.07 14.37 -21.00
C TRP A 148 -7.25 13.03 -20.31
N ARG A 149 -8.32 12.89 -19.52
CA ARG A 149 -8.68 11.60 -18.92
C ARG A 149 -9.03 10.55 -19.97
N ALA A 150 -9.79 10.93 -21.00
CA ALA A 150 -10.13 10.04 -22.09
C ALA A 150 -8.89 9.62 -22.90
N VAL A 151 -7.96 10.56 -23.17
CA VAL A 151 -6.67 10.28 -23.82
C VAL A 151 -5.85 9.30 -22.98
N GLY A 152 -5.75 9.53 -21.67
CA GLY A 152 -5.04 8.62 -20.78
C GLY A 152 -5.68 7.22 -20.72
N ALA A 153 -7.01 7.13 -20.66
CA ALA A 153 -7.73 5.86 -20.66
C ALA A 153 -7.54 5.11 -21.98
N LEU A 154 -7.62 5.81 -23.13
CA LEU A 154 -7.31 5.23 -24.44
C LEU A 154 -5.85 4.76 -24.50
N GLY A 155 -4.92 5.54 -23.96
CA GLY A 155 -3.51 5.15 -23.86
C GLY A 155 -3.32 3.85 -23.08
N LEU A 156 -3.98 3.69 -21.92
CA LEU A 156 -3.95 2.43 -21.17
C LEU A 156 -4.52 1.25 -21.99
N LEU A 157 -5.61 1.46 -22.69
CA LEU A 157 -6.17 0.43 -23.59
C LEU A 157 -5.18 0.03 -24.68
N VAL A 158 -4.51 1.01 -25.31
CA VAL A 158 -3.47 0.74 -26.33
C VAL A 158 -2.31 -0.03 -25.72
N LEU A 159 -1.80 0.38 -24.54
CA LEU A 159 -0.73 -0.33 -23.85
C LEU A 159 -1.13 -1.75 -23.48
N GLY A 160 -2.37 -1.95 -23.00
CA GLY A 160 -2.90 -3.27 -22.71
C GLY A 160 -3.01 -4.16 -23.96
N CYS A 161 -3.47 -3.62 -25.08
CA CYS A 161 -3.52 -4.33 -26.36
C CYS A 161 -2.13 -4.63 -26.94
N ALA A 162 -1.15 -3.78 -26.67
CA ALA A 162 0.22 -3.94 -27.11
C ALA A 162 1.01 -4.98 -26.28
N TYR A 163 0.57 -5.29 -25.06
CA TYR A 163 1.27 -6.21 -24.17
C TYR A 163 1.34 -7.63 -24.75
N ARG A 164 2.51 -8.24 -24.62
CA ARG A 164 2.75 -9.64 -24.98
C ARG A 164 3.55 -10.30 -23.86
N GLY A 165 3.01 -11.37 -23.30
CA GLY A 165 3.60 -12.12 -22.21
C GLY A 165 3.75 -13.62 -22.51
N GLY A 166 4.31 -14.31 -21.54
CA GLY A 166 4.53 -15.75 -21.59
C GLY A 166 5.70 -16.16 -22.49
N PRO A 167 6.13 -17.43 -22.41
CA PRO A 167 7.31 -17.91 -23.15
C PRO A 167 7.15 -17.83 -24.67
N ASP A 168 5.93 -17.97 -25.17
CA ASP A 168 5.60 -17.95 -26.61
C ASP A 168 5.13 -16.55 -27.09
N GLY A 169 5.12 -15.56 -26.23
CA GLY A 169 4.68 -14.20 -26.55
C GLY A 169 3.19 -14.06 -26.86
N LYS A 170 2.37 -15.06 -26.55
CA LYS A 170 0.93 -15.06 -26.85
C LYS A 170 0.04 -14.76 -25.66
N ALA A 171 0.60 -14.86 -24.45
CA ALA A 171 -0.15 -14.54 -23.24
C ALA A 171 -0.43 -13.03 -23.14
N TRP A 172 -1.59 -12.72 -22.60
CA TRP A 172 -1.94 -11.35 -22.24
C TRP A 172 -1.56 -11.10 -20.76
N MET A 173 -1.75 -9.85 -20.29
CA MET A 173 -1.55 -9.50 -18.89
C MET A 173 -2.36 -10.40 -17.97
N THR A 174 -1.72 -10.87 -16.90
CA THR A 174 -2.35 -11.66 -15.85
C THR A 174 -2.38 -10.89 -14.55
N HIS A 175 -3.28 -11.25 -13.65
CA HIS A 175 -3.34 -10.58 -12.34
C HIS A 175 -2.13 -10.89 -11.47
N GLN A 176 -1.40 -11.99 -11.73
CA GLN A 176 -0.29 -12.45 -10.91
C GLN A 176 -0.66 -12.37 -9.41
N TRP A 177 0.11 -11.66 -8.62
CA TRP A 177 -0.20 -11.32 -7.22
C TRP A 177 -0.81 -9.91 -7.05
N TRP A 178 -1.36 -9.32 -8.12
CA TRP A 178 -1.96 -7.98 -8.22
C TRP A 178 -0.99 -6.80 -8.09
N GLY A 179 0.24 -7.02 -7.69
CA GLY A 179 1.18 -5.97 -7.34
C GLY A 179 0.79 -5.18 -6.09
N ILE A 180 1.72 -4.41 -5.57
CA ILE A 180 1.51 -3.64 -4.32
C ILE A 180 0.27 -2.73 -4.40
N LEU A 181 0.09 -1.99 -5.50
CA LEU A 181 -1.06 -1.08 -5.62
C LEU A 181 -2.38 -1.82 -5.79
N GLY A 182 -2.39 -2.97 -6.44
CA GLY A 182 -3.58 -3.80 -6.58
C GLY A 182 -4.02 -4.39 -5.23
N LEU A 183 -3.07 -4.92 -4.44
CA LEU A 183 -3.33 -5.38 -3.07
C LEU A 183 -3.91 -4.26 -2.19
N ILE A 184 -3.36 -3.04 -2.30
CA ILE A 184 -3.90 -1.86 -1.61
C ILE A 184 -5.31 -1.54 -2.09
N GLY A 185 -5.58 -1.63 -3.40
CA GLY A 185 -6.88 -1.38 -3.99
C GLY A 185 -7.96 -2.32 -3.46
N TRP A 186 -7.68 -3.62 -3.41
CA TRP A 186 -8.57 -4.63 -2.86
C TRP A 186 -8.77 -4.48 -1.35
N SER A 187 -7.68 -4.32 -0.59
CA SER A 187 -7.75 -4.12 0.86
C SER A 187 -8.52 -2.85 1.23
N TYR A 188 -8.33 -1.76 0.46
CA TYR A 188 -9.08 -0.53 0.63
C TYR A 188 -10.57 -0.72 0.33
N LEU A 189 -10.92 -1.43 -0.76
CA LEU A 189 -12.31 -1.72 -1.13
C LEU A 189 -13.05 -2.45 -0.01
N ILE A 190 -12.47 -3.55 0.47
CA ILE A 190 -13.08 -4.40 1.49
C ILE A 190 -13.19 -3.60 2.81
N SER A 191 -12.10 -2.97 3.24
CA SER A 191 -12.06 -2.27 4.53
C SER A 191 -12.94 -1.02 4.57
N ALA A 192 -12.97 -0.23 3.49
CA ALA A 192 -13.82 0.95 3.41
C ALA A 192 -15.30 0.58 3.33
N SER A 193 -15.64 -0.47 2.58
CA SER A 193 -17.02 -0.99 2.53
C SER A 193 -17.46 -1.56 3.87
N ALA A 194 -16.58 -2.30 4.58
CA ALA A 194 -16.85 -2.79 5.94
C ALA A 194 -17.04 -1.63 6.93
N TYR A 195 -16.24 -0.56 6.81
CA TYR A 195 -16.37 0.64 7.63
C TYR A 195 -17.73 1.32 7.44
N LEU A 196 -18.15 1.51 6.18
CA LEU A 196 -19.44 2.13 5.84
C LEU A 196 -20.62 1.24 6.29
N ALA A 197 -20.61 -0.04 5.94
CA ALA A 197 -21.67 -1.00 6.30
C ALA A 197 -21.78 -1.19 7.81
N GLY A 198 -20.65 -1.27 8.50
CA GLY A 198 -20.56 -1.42 9.96
C GLY A 198 -20.82 -0.13 10.72
N ARG A 199 -21.03 1.01 10.04
CA ARG A 199 -21.23 2.33 10.65
C ARG A 199 -20.17 2.66 11.71
N ALA A 200 -18.92 2.39 11.38
CA ALA A 200 -17.75 2.59 12.25
C ALA A 200 -17.79 1.83 13.59
N ARG A 201 -18.56 0.74 13.70
CA ARG A 201 -18.57 -0.09 14.91
C ARG A 201 -17.34 -0.97 14.97
N ILE A 202 -16.52 -0.80 15.99
CA ILE A 202 -15.27 -1.57 16.19
C ILE A 202 -15.52 -3.07 16.18
N ALA A 203 -16.59 -3.56 16.83
CA ALA A 203 -16.93 -4.97 16.85
C ALA A 203 -17.16 -5.57 15.45
N VAL A 204 -17.81 -4.81 14.53
CA VAL A 204 -18.02 -5.25 13.15
C VAL A 204 -16.69 -5.32 12.38
N LEU A 205 -15.80 -4.35 12.60
CA LEU A 205 -14.49 -4.32 11.95
C LEU A 205 -13.57 -5.45 12.47
N LEU A 206 -13.61 -5.72 13.76
CA LEU A 206 -12.90 -6.89 14.34
C LEU A 206 -13.49 -8.22 13.84
N GLY A 207 -14.82 -8.30 13.71
CA GLY A 207 -15.47 -9.45 13.07
C GLY A 207 -15.06 -9.63 11.62
N ALA A 208 -14.96 -8.54 10.85
CA ALA A 208 -14.45 -8.57 9.48
C ALA A 208 -12.96 -8.99 9.43
N THR A 209 -12.14 -8.52 10.38
CA THR A 209 -10.74 -8.98 10.52
C THR A 209 -10.68 -10.49 10.76
N ALA A 210 -11.47 -11.00 11.70
CA ALA A 210 -11.54 -12.43 11.97
C ALA A 210 -12.05 -13.22 10.75
N ALA A 211 -13.02 -12.68 10.00
CA ALA A 211 -13.51 -13.30 8.77
C ALA A 211 -12.43 -13.38 7.68
N CYS A 212 -11.58 -12.35 7.54
CA CYS A 212 -10.44 -12.38 6.61
C CYS A 212 -9.45 -13.50 6.97
N VAL A 213 -9.11 -13.62 8.25
CA VAL A 213 -8.24 -14.69 8.76
C VAL A 213 -8.88 -16.08 8.57
N ALA A 214 -10.18 -16.21 8.86
CA ALA A 214 -10.92 -17.45 8.67
C ALA A 214 -11.02 -17.84 7.19
N PHE A 215 -11.15 -16.88 6.29
CA PHE A 215 -11.15 -17.12 4.85
C PHE A 215 -9.83 -17.72 4.38
N TYR A 216 -8.69 -17.18 4.85
CA TYR A 216 -7.38 -17.77 4.59
C TYR A 216 -7.30 -19.23 5.07
N ALA A 217 -7.74 -19.47 6.29
CA ALA A 217 -7.78 -20.83 6.85
C ALA A 217 -8.68 -21.77 6.05
N LEU A 218 -9.83 -21.29 5.56
CA LEU A 218 -10.73 -22.03 4.70
C LEU A 218 -10.07 -22.42 3.38
N CYS A 219 -9.39 -21.46 2.74
CA CYS A 219 -8.64 -21.74 1.50
C CYS A 219 -7.59 -22.84 1.70
N HIS A 220 -6.86 -22.82 2.83
CA HIS A 220 -5.80 -23.78 3.14
C HIS A 220 -6.30 -25.09 3.79
N ALA A 221 -7.62 -25.21 4.04
CA ALA A 221 -8.20 -26.46 4.48
C ALA A 221 -8.36 -27.50 3.35
N PHE A 222 -8.23 -27.08 2.07
CA PHE A 222 -8.33 -27.93 0.90
C PHE A 222 -6.95 -28.15 0.27
N PRO A 223 -6.70 -29.33 -0.33
CA PRO A 223 -5.47 -29.54 -1.08
C PRO A 223 -5.42 -28.59 -2.30
N ALA A 224 -4.22 -28.13 -2.67
CA ALA A 224 -4.02 -27.20 -3.78
C ALA A 224 -4.64 -27.66 -5.13
N THR A 225 -4.73 -28.98 -5.34
CA THR A 225 -5.37 -29.60 -6.52
C THR A 225 -6.90 -29.44 -6.55
N ALA A 226 -7.52 -29.06 -5.43
CA ALA A 226 -8.96 -28.87 -5.30
C ALA A 226 -9.36 -27.38 -5.21
N TYR A 227 -8.41 -26.44 -5.39
CA TYR A 227 -8.73 -25.03 -5.38
C TYR A 227 -9.64 -24.66 -6.55
N PRO A 228 -10.77 -24.02 -6.28
CA PRO A 228 -11.59 -23.45 -7.35
C PRO A 228 -10.82 -22.30 -8.05
N ASN A 229 -11.11 -22.07 -9.33
CA ASN A 229 -10.43 -21.04 -10.16
C ASN A 229 -10.44 -19.63 -9.55
N TRP A 230 -11.39 -19.32 -8.66
CA TRP A 230 -11.40 -18.03 -7.94
C TRP A 230 -10.34 -17.92 -6.84
N ALA A 231 -9.77 -19.05 -6.39
CA ALA A 231 -8.72 -19.00 -5.37
C ALA A 231 -7.46 -18.28 -5.87
N ASP A 232 -7.15 -18.43 -7.15
CA ASP A 232 -6.04 -17.71 -7.80
C ASP A 232 -6.24 -16.20 -7.73
N LEU A 233 -7.48 -15.71 -7.88
CA LEU A 233 -7.79 -14.27 -7.78
C LEU A 233 -7.53 -13.69 -6.39
N THR A 234 -7.56 -14.51 -5.35
CA THR A 234 -7.32 -14.12 -3.97
C THR A 234 -5.96 -14.53 -3.46
N ASP A 235 -5.07 -15.01 -4.35
CA ASP A 235 -3.77 -15.58 -3.96
C ASP A 235 -3.94 -16.61 -2.84
N CYS A 236 -4.82 -17.57 -3.07
CA CYS A 236 -5.22 -18.59 -2.07
C CYS A 236 -5.62 -18.00 -0.71
N GLY A 237 -6.26 -16.83 -0.70
CA GLY A 237 -6.70 -16.13 0.52
C GLY A 237 -5.70 -15.13 1.06
N GLY A 238 -4.49 -15.05 0.54
CA GLY A 238 -3.45 -14.13 0.98
C GLY A 238 -3.88 -12.67 0.91
N LEU A 239 -4.40 -12.23 -0.22
CA LEU A 239 -4.96 -10.89 -0.43
C LEU A 239 -6.04 -10.54 0.62
N VAL A 240 -6.92 -11.50 0.93
CA VAL A 240 -7.98 -11.29 1.91
C VAL A 240 -7.38 -11.24 3.32
N CYS A 241 -6.38 -12.08 3.62
CA CYS A 241 -5.69 -12.06 4.89
C CYS A 241 -4.96 -10.72 5.13
N GLU A 242 -4.27 -10.19 4.13
CA GLU A 242 -3.60 -8.88 4.19
C GLU A 242 -4.59 -7.73 4.44
N THR A 243 -5.85 -7.87 4.02
CA THR A 243 -6.91 -6.91 4.33
C THR A 243 -7.12 -6.74 5.84
N SER A 244 -6.80 -7.76 6.65
CA SER A 244 -6.83 -7.67 8.12
C SER A 244 -5.94 -6.53 8.66
N LEU A 245 -4.80 -6.27 8.02
CA LEU A 245 -3.91 -5.15 8.35
C LEU A 245 -4.59 -3.79 8.16
N THR A 246 -5.29 -3.63 7.03
CA THR A 246 -6.03 -2.41 6.73
C THR A 246 -7.20 -2.22 7.71
N LEU A 247 -7.96 -3.28 8.01
CA LEU A 247 -9.04 -3.25 9.00
C LEU A 247 -8.53 -2.90 10.39
N LEU A 248 -7.41 -3.48 10.84
CA LEU A 248 -6.79 -3.15 12.13
C LEU A 248 -6.26 -1.71 12.15
N GLY A 249 -5.82 -1.17 11.02
CA GLY A 249 -5.54 0.26 10.86
C GLY A 249 -6.77 1.13 11.07
N VAL A 250 -7.93 0.75 10.50
CA VAL A 250 -9.22 1.43 10.74
C VAL A 250 -9.58 1.39 12.22
N VAL A 251 -9.51 0.21 12.85
CA VAL A 251 -9.80 0.03 14.29
C VAL A 251 -8.89 0.92 15.14
N THR A 252 -7.58 0.92 14.85
CA THR A 252 -6.62 1.77 15.56
C THR A 252 -6.96 3.25 15.43
N SER A 253 -7.33 3.70 14.24
CA SER A 253 -7.79 5.08 14.03
C SER A 253 -9.01 5.42 14.88
N LEU A 254 -9.98 4.51 15.00
CA LEU A 254 -11.16 4.72 15.85
C LEU A 254 -10.80 4.71 17.33
N VAL A 255 -9.89 3.85 17.78
CA VAL A 255 -9.39 3.82 19.17
C VAL A 255 -8.77 5.16 19.55
N PHE A 256 -7.94 5.73 18.69
CA PHE A 256 -7.24 6.97 19.01
C PHE A 256 -8.07 8.24 18.81
N PHE A 257 -9.02 8.25 17.86
CA PHE A 257 -9.60 9.52 17.37
C PHE A 257 -11.13 9.57 17.35
N ALA A 258 -11.88 8.48 17.62
CA ALA A 258 -13.33 8.49 17.52
C ALA A 258 -14.04 9.17 18.70
N ARG A 259 -13.37 9.38 19.82
CA ARG A 259 -13.95 10.04 21.00
C ARG A 259 -13.36 11.43 21.17
N PRO A 260 -14.21 12.48 21.24
CA PRO A 260 -13.74 13.85 21.43
C PRO A 260 -13.25 14.15 22.85
N ASP A 261 -13.50 13.26 23.81
CA ASP A 261 -13.16 13.49 25.20
C ASP A 261 -11.67 13.27 25.46
N ASP A 262 -10.92 14.37 25.48
CA ASP A 262 -9.47 14.41 25.60
C ASP A 262 -8.95 14.14 27.03
N ARG A 263 -9.83 13.84 27.99
CA ARG A 263 -9.48 13.84 29.41
C ARG A 263 -8.59 12.70 29.85
N VAL A 264 -8.47 11.61 29.07
CA VAL A 264 -7.63 10.48 29.53
C VAL A 264 -6.92 9.79 28.35
N PRO A 265 -5.73 10.26 27.90
CA PRO A 265 -4.88 9.55 26.94
C PRO A 265 -4.60 8.08 27.32
N VAL A 266 -4.59 7.79 28.63
CA VAL A 266 -4.35 6.45 29.20
C VAL A 266 -5.32 5.40 28.63
N HIS A 267 -6.61 5.72 28.44
CA HIS A 267 -7.56 4.77 27.88
C HIS A 267 -7.24 4.38 26.43
N ARG A 268 -6.76 5.32 25.63
CA ARG A 268 -6.37 5.05 24.23
C ARG A 268 -5.18 4.10 24.17
N PHE A 269 -4.17 4.34 25.01
CA PHE A 269 -3.00 3.46 25.11
C PHE A 269 -3.37 2.09 25.69
N GLY A 270 -4.27 2.03 26.69
CA GLY A 270 -4.79 0.79 27.22
C GLY A 270 -5.53 -0.05 26.18
N GLN A 271 -6.39 0.57 25.37
CA GLN A 271 -7.08 -0.10 24.25
C GLN A 271 -6.09 -0.54 23.15
N ALA A 272 -5.09 0.28 22.83
CA ALA A 272 -4.05 -0.09 21.89
C ALA A 272 -3.21 -1.26 22.42
N ALA A 273 -2.83 -1.25 23.69
CA ALA A 273 -2.12 -2.36 24.33
C ALA A 273 -2.93 -3.66 24.30
N LEU A 274 -4.24 -3.58 24.59
CA LEU A 274 -5.13 -4.75 24.50
C LEU A 274 -5.18 -5.28 23.06
N LEU A 275 -5.26 -4.40 22.05
CA LEU A 275 -5.28 -4.80 20.66
C LEU A 275 -3.94 -5.43 20.23
N ILE A 276 -2.81 -4.89 20.69
CA ILE A 276 -1.48 -5.48 20.48
C ILE A 276 -1.42 -6.89 21.05
N VAL A 277 -1.82 -7.05 22.33
CA VAL A 277 -1.82 -8.35 23.00
C VAL A 277 -2.74 -9.34 22.26
N ALA A 278 -3.93 -8.89 21.86
CA ALA A 278 -4.87 -9.74 21.11
C ALA A 278 -4.26 -10.21 19.77
N CYS A 279 -3.59 -9.33 19.03
CA CYS A 279 -2.91 -9.70 17.79
C CYS A 279 -1.74 -10.68 18.05
N ILE A 280 -0.94 -10.46 19.09
CA ILE A 280 0.17 -11.36 19.44
C ILE A 280 -0.36 -12.74 19.85
N VAL A 281 -1.38 -12.79 20.72
CA VAL A 281 -1.96 -14.05 21.19
C VAL A 281 -2.62 -14.80 20.03
N ALA A 282 -3.41 -14.13 19.19
CA ALA A 282 -4.04 -14.75 18.03
C ALA A 282 -2.98 -15.26 17.03
N GLY A 283 -1.93 -14.48 16.77
CA GLY A 283 -0.80 -14.91 15.94
C GLY A 283 -0.08 -16.13 16.53
N ALA A 284 0.18 -16.14 17.82
CA ALA A 284 0.83 -17.26 18.50
C ALA A 284 -0.03 -18.55 18.45
N LEU A 285 -1.34 -18.44 18.58
CA LEU A 285 -2.26 -19.57 18.47
C LEU A 285 -2.36 -20.12 17.04
N LEU A 286 -2.23 -19.25 16.03
CA LEU A 286 -2.29 -19.66 14.62
C LEU A 286 -0.95 -20.17 14.07
N ARG A 287 0.18 -19.80 14.70
CA ARG A 287 1.53 -20.12 14.22
C ARG A 287 1.80 -21.61 14.01
N PRO A 288 1.31 -22.55 14.83
CA PRO A 288 1.53 -23.98 14.58
C PRO A 288 0.91 -24.47 13.28
N ALA A 289 -0.18 -23.84 12.82
CA ALA A 289 -0.85 -24.19 11.58
C ALA A 289 -0.35 -23.34 10.40
N TYR A 290 -0.04 -22.07 10.65
CA TYR A 290 0.35 -21.07 9.66
C TYR A 290 1.59 -20.34 10.14
N THR A 291 2.77 -20.82 9.73
CA THR A 291 4.06 -20.23 10.07
C THR A 291 4.15 -18.74 9.67
N ILE A 292 5.10 -18.01 10.24
CA ILE A 292 5.33 -16.63 9.87
C ILE A 292 5.89 -16.57 8.45
N SER A 293 5.11 -16.07 7.50
CA SER A 293 5.56 -15.91 6.12
C SER A 293 4.90 -14.71 5.45
N LYS A 294 5.73 -13.77 4.98
CA LYS A 294 5.30 -12.67 4.12
C LYS A 294 4.89 -13.20 2.74
N ILE A 295 5.65 -14.16 2.22
CA ILE A 295 5.47 -14.68 0.85
C ILE A 295 4.11 -15.37 0.72
N TYR A 296 3.71 -16.11 1.76
CA TYR A 296 2.39 -16.75 1.80
C TYR A 296 1.30 -15.85 2.41
N ALA A 297 1.61 -14.58 2.71
CA ALA A 297 0.68 -13.65 3.36
C ALA A 297 -0.05 -14.26 4.56
N SER A 298 0.69 -15.04 5.41
CA SER A 298 0.10 -15.86 6.46
C SER A 298 -0.59 -15.02 7.54
N PRO A 299 -1.65 -15.54 8.19
CA PRO A 299 -2.35 -14.84 9.27
C PRO A 299 -1.42 -14.47 10.43
N THR A 300 -0.47 -15.34 10.76
CA THR A 300 0.53 -15.10 11.81
C THR A 300 1.39 -13.89 11.51
N TRP A 301 1.89 -13.78 10.27
CA TRP A 301 2.64 -12.63 9.82
C TRP A 301 1.80 -11.35 9.81
N CYS A 302 0.56 -11.39 9.32
CA CYS A 302 -0.35 -10.25 9.32
C CYS A 302 -0.61 -9.74 10.74
N LEU A 303 -0.91 -10.63 11.69
CA LEU A 303 -1.24 -10.25 13.07
C LEU A 303 -0.03 -9.71 13.83
N TYR A 304 1.15 -10.31 13.69
CA TYR A 304 2.37 -9.78 14.30
C TYR A 304 2.78 -8.45 13.70
N SER A 305 2.65 -8.29 12.39
CA SER A 305 2.89 -7.01 11.71
C SER A 305 1.92 -5.94 12.19
N ALA A 306 0.64 -6.27 12.38
CA ALA A 306 -0.34 -5.34 12.94
C ALA A 306 0.03 -4.92 14.36
N ALA A 307 0.44 -5.84 15.22
CA ALA A 307 0.88 -5.52 16.58
C ALA A 307 2.06 -4.54 16.57
N ILE A 308 3.05 -4.77 15.72
CA ILE A 308 4.20 -3.87 15.53
C ILE A 308 3.72 -2.49 15.04
N CYS A 309 2.84 -2.45 14.03
CA CYS A 309 2.33 -1.18 13.48
C CYS A 309 1.54 -0.37 14.51
N ILE A 310 0.70 -1.02 15.33
CA ILE A 310 -0.05 -0.36 16.42
C ILE A 310 0.92 0.23 17.45
N ALA A 311 1.96 -0.53 17.84
CA ALA A 311 2.96 -0.07 18.80
C ALA A 311 3.76 1.12 18.25
N LEU A 312 4.22 1.05 17.00
CA LEU A 312 4.93 2.14 16.32
C LEU A 312 4.05 3.39 16.20
N PHE A 313 2.79 3.22 15.81
CA PHE A 313 1.86 4.33 15.74
C PHE A 313 1.60 4.97 17.12
N ALA A 314 1.38 4.16 18.16
CA ALA A 314 1.20 4.65 19.53
C ALA A 314 2.42 5.45 20.01
N ALA A 315 3.64 4.98 19.70
CA ALA A 315 4.88 5.70 20.02
C ALA A 315 4.98 7.04 19.25
N LEU A 316 4.66 7.05 17.95
CA LEU A 316 4.65 8.28 17.15
C LEU A 316 3.59 9.26 17.64
N TYR A 317 2.40 8.80 17.99
CA TYR A 317 1.34 9.62 18.57
C TYR A 317 1.80 10.26 19.89
N ALA A 318 2.42 9.49 20.78
CA ALA A 318 2.96 10.00 22.02
C ALA A 318 4.07 11.03 21.80
N LEU A 319 4.94 10.82 20.82
CA LEU A 319 6.07 11.70 20.53
C LEU A 319 5.64 12.99 19.84
N VAL A 320 4.82 12.86 18.79
CA VAL A 320 4.49 13.95 17.88
C VAL A 320 3.30 14.76 18.38
N ASP A 321 2.18 14.10 18.70
CA ASP A 321 0.93 14.81 19.04
C ASP A 321 0.83 15.14 20.54
N LEU A 322 1.31 14.26 21.46
CA LEU A 322 1.21 14.53 22.89
C LEU A 322 2.39 15.34 23.42
N ARG A 323 3.64 15.01 23.02
CA ARG A 323 4.83 15.73 23.47
C ARG A 323 5.22 16.92 22.59
N GLY A 324 4.56 17.10 21.45
CA GLY A 324 4.80 18.20 20.52
C GLY A 324 6.12 18.15 19.75
N HIS A 325 6.82 17.00 19.76
CA HIS A 325 8.07 16.84 19.01
C HIS A 325 7.83 16.63 17.52
N ALA A 326 7.26 17.65 16.84
CA ALA A 326 6.79 17.55 15.47
C ALA A 326 7.73 18.18 14.42
N ARG A 327 8.83 18.86 14.83
CA ARG A 327 9.67 19.63 13.88
C ARG A 327 10.27 18.76 12.78
N TRP A 328 10.69 17.56 13.09
CA TRP A 328 11.28 16.62 12.16
C TRP A 328 10.30 16.07 11.12
N THR A 329 9.00 16.04 11.43
CA THR A 329 7.98 15.54 10.50
C THR A 329 7.80 16.42 9.27
N ARG A 330 8.28 17.68 9.32
CA ARG A 330 8.19 18.63 8.20
C ARG A 330 8.92 18.12 6.95
N TRP A 331 10.01 17.39 7.12
CA TRP A 331 10.77 16.79 6.02
C TRP A 331 9.96 15.71 5.30
N LEU A 332 9.10 15.00 6.02
CA LEU A 332 8.25 13.93 5.49
C LEU A 332 6.98 14.46 4.82
N ALA A 333 6.64 15.73 5.05
CA ALA A 333 5.37 16.29 4.61
C ALA A 333 5.09 16.15 3.09
N PRO A 334 6.06 16.32 2.17
CA PRO A 334 5.81 16.13 0.74
C PRO A 334 5.38 14.70 0.39
N VAL A 335 6.10 13.72 0.93
CA VAL A 335 5.85 12.29 0.70
C VAL A 335 4.53 11.87 1.36
N ALA A 336 4.26 12.34 2.57
CA ALA A 336 3.00 12.07 3.27
C ALA A 336 1.79 12.67 2.55
N ALA A 337 1.95 13.83 1.90
CA ALA A 337 0.87 14.53 1.19
C ALA A 337 0.53 13.86 -0.16
N GLN A 338 1.52 13.30 -0.86
CA GLN A 338 1.36 12.68 -2.17
C GLN A 338 2.07 11.31 -2.23
N PRO A 339 1.57 10.33 -1.45
CA PRO A 339 2.21 9.02 -1.33
C PRO A 339 2.34 8.28 -2.65
N LEU A 340 1.33 8.38 -3.52
CA LEU A 340 1.35 7.74 -4.83
C LEU A 340 2.44 8.32 -5.73
N VAL A 341 2.64 9.65 -5.73
CA VAL A 341 3.72 10.28 -6.50
C VAL A 341 5.08 9.79 -6.01
N ALA A 342 5.28 9.77 -4.68
CA ALA A 342 6.53 9.27 -4.09
C ALA A 342 6.78 7.79 -4.43
N TYR A 343 5.72 6.97 -4.44
CA TYR A 343 5.79 5.56 -4.79
C TYR A 343 6.15 5.35 -6.27
N LEU A 344 5.62 6.17 -7.18
CA LEU A 344 5.84 6.01 -8.63
C LEU A 344 7.22 6.50 -9.10
N ILE A 345 7.86 7.44 -8.39
CA ILE A 345 9.17 7.97 -8.82
C ILE A 345 10.23 6.89 -9.04
N PRO A 346 10.44 5.91 -8.14
CA PRO A 346 11.38 4.81 -8.38
C PRO A 346 11.08 4.03 -9.67
N PHE A 347 9.83 3.74 -9.93
CA PHE A 347 9.41 3.00 -11.14
C PHE A 347 9.59 3.81 -12.42
N VAL A 348 9.42 5.13 -12.34
CA VAL A 348 9.76 6.03 -13.47
C VAL A 348 11.27 6.00 -13.73
N VAL A 349 12.09 5.97 -12.67
CA VAL A 349 13.56 5.86 -12.82
C VAL A 349 13.92 4.54 -13.49
N VAL A 350 13.39 3.41 -13.01
CA VAL A 350 13.61 2.10 -13.63
C VAL A 350 13.13 2.08 -15.08
N GLY A 351 11.95 2.62 -15.38
CA GLY A 351 11.45 2.72 -16.75
C GLY A 351 12.37 3.54 -17.67
N ILE A 352 13.05 4.58 -17.15
CA ILE A 352 14.05 5.35 -17.92
C ILE A 352 15.32 4.52 -18.11
N GLU A 353 15.78 3.81 -17.08
CA GLU A 353 16.97 2.94 -17.18
C GLU A 353 16.77 1.85 -18.24
N ASP A 354 15.61 1.18 -18.21
CA ASP A 354 15.25 0.16 -19.19
C ASP A 354 15.15 0.74 -20.60
N ALA A 355 14.41 1.85 -20.77
CA ALA A 355 14.18 2.48 -22.07
C ALA A 355 15.47 3.00 -22.75
N LEU A 356 16.46 3.42 -21.95
CA LEU A 356 17.74 3.92 -22.43
C LEU A 356 18.85 2.87 -22.38
N HIS A 357 18.57 1.67 -21.86
CA HIS A 357 19.53 0.59 -21.62
C HIS A 357 20.75 1.06 -20.81
N VAL A 358 20.51 1.89 -19.80
CA VAL A 358 21.51 2.38 -18.86
C VAL A 358 21.17 1.85 -17.47
N GLY A 359 22.17 1.65 -16.63
CA GLY A 359 21.98 1.21 -15.25
C GLY A 359 22.97 1.91 -14.33
N PHE A 360 22.71 1.81 -13.04
CA PHE A 360 23.68 2.25 -12.06
C PHE A 360 24.90 1.32 -12.04
N PRO A 361 26.12 1.86 -11.73
CA PRO A 361 27.32 1.06 -11.62
C PRO A 361 27.15 -0.11 -10.66
N ASP A 362 27.70 -1.28 -11.00
CA ASP A 362 27.64 -2.51 -10.19
C ASP A 362 28.16 -2.33 -8.76
N ALA A 363 29.09 -1.39 -8.55
CA ALA A 363 29.60 -1.05 -7.23
C ALA A 363 28.49 -0.66 -6.22
N PHE A 364 27.34 -0.17 -6.72
CA PHE A 364 26.18 0.18 -5.89
C PHE A 364 25.27 -1.01 -5.58
N ASN A 365 25.56 -2.18 -6.12
CA ASN A 365 24.78 -3.40 -5.89
C ASN A 365 25.42 -4.31 -4.83
N HIS A 366 26.46 -3.84 -4.10
CA HIS A 366 27.22 -4.68 -3.14
C HIS A 366 27.50 -3.96 -1.82
N GLY A 367 27.32 -4.69 -0.72
CA GLY A 367 27.80 -4.34 0.63
C GLY A 367 27.42 -2.94 1.09
N ALA A 368 28.37 -2.26 1.75
CA ALA A 368 28.14 -0.94 2.33
C ALA A 368 27.85 0.16 1.27
N ALA A 369 28.45 0.07 0.09
CA ALA A 369 28.21 1.01 -1.00
C ALA A 369 26.76 0.91 -1.51
N GLY A 370 26.21 -0.31 -1.63
CA GLY A 370 24.82 -0.53 -2.00
C GLY A 370 23.84 -0.02 -0.94
N VAL A 371 24.16 -0.21 0.35
CA VAL A 371 23.35 0.35 1.45
C VAL A 371 23.37 1.87 1.41
N ALA A 372 24.53 2.50 1.24
CA ALA A 372 24.66 3.95 1.15
C ALA A 372 23.89 4.51 -0.06
N PHE A 373 23.99 3.82 -1.19
CA PHE A 373 23.20 4.18 -2.39
C PHE A 373 21.70 4.06 -2.13
N SER A 374 21.21 2.99 -1.49
CA SER A 374 19.80 2.82 -1.14
C SER A 374 19.26 3.95 -0.25
N VAL A 375 20.08 4.41 0.72
CA VAL A 375 19.74 5.57 1.55
C VAL A 375 19.71 6.85 0.70
N ALA A 376 20.74 7.09 -0.13
CA ALA A 376 20.81 8.25 -1.01
C ALA A 376 19.63 8.29 -1.99
N PHE A 377 19.23 7.14 -2.54
CA PHE A 377 18.09 7.02 -3.43
C PHE A 377 16.76 7.32 -2.72
N ALA A 378 16.57 6.86 -1.48
CA ALA A 378 15.39 7.21 -0.69
C ALA A 378 15.31 8.73 -0.41
N LEU A 379 16.45 9.36 -0.10
CA LEU A 379 16.54 10.82 0.06
C LEU A 379 16.29 11.56 -1.26
N PHE A 380 16.82 11.05 -2.37
CA PHE A 380 16.51 11.57 -3.71
C PHE A 380 15.01 11.56 -3.97
N VAL A 381 14.31 10.44 -3.70
CA VAL A 381 12.85 10.33 -3.89
C VAL A 381 12.11 11.34 -3.02
N LEU A 382 12.56 11.58 -1.78
CA LEU A 382 11.96 12.61 -0.92
C LEU A 382 12.09 14.01 -1.55
N VAL A 383 13.28 14.38 -2.02
CA VAL A 383 13.53 15.68 -2.67
C VAL A 383 12.78 15.78 -4.00
N ALA A 384 12.86 14.74 -4.83
CA ALA A 384 12.16 14.67 -6.11
C ALA A 384 10.64 14.82 -5.91
N THR A 385 10.06 14.12 -4.92
CA THR A 385 8.65 14.29 -4.56
C THR A 385 8.34 15.74 -4.21
N ALA A 386 9.15 16.39 -3.36
CA ALA A 386 8.94 17.78 -2.94
C ALA A 386 8.96 18.77 -4.13
N LEU A 387 9.76 18.48 -5.14
CA LEU A 387 9.83 19.29 -6.37
C LEU A 387 8.66 18.99 -7.31
N VAL A 388 8.40 17.71 -7.56
CA VAL A 388 7.37 17.23 -8.51
C VAL A 388 5.98 17.67 -8.08
N ILE A 389 5.63 17.57 -6.79
CA ILE A 389 4.28 17.91 -6.28
C ILE A 389 3.92 19.40 -6.42
N ARG A 390 4.88 20.26 -6.72
CA ARG A 390 4.61 21.66 -7.03
C ARG A 390 3.83 21.82 -8.33
N LYS A 391 4.01 20.90 -9.28
CA LYS A 391 3.39 20.91 -10.61
C LYS A 391 2.50 19.70 -10.88
N VAL A 392 2.89 18.53 -10.36
CA VAL A 392 2.22 17.24 -10.59
C VAL A 392 1.62 16.75 -9.26
N ARG A 393 0.31 16.58 -9.23
CA ARG A 393 -0.41 15.96 -8.11
C ARG A 393 -1.33 14.89 -8.66
N LEU A 394 -1.40 13.77 -7.96
CA LEU A 394 -2.28 12.66 -8.32
C LEU A 394 -3.41 12.57 -7.28
N GLN A 395 -4.63 12.37 -7.77
CA GLN A 395 -5.80 12.18 -6.91
C GLN A 395 -6.62 11.00 -7.45
N LEU A 396 -6.47 9.86 -6.78
CA LEU A 396 -7.28 8.66 -6.96
C LEU A 396 -8.55 8.73 -6.12
#